data_e4183e6778793b52454c0429904d8961
#
_entry.id   e4183e6778793b52454c0429904d8961
#
_cell.length_a   1.000
_cell.length_b   1.000
_cell.length_c   1.000
_cell.angle_alpha   90.00
_cell.angle_beta   90.00
_cell.angle_gamma   90.00
#
_symmetry.space_group_name_H-M   'P 1'
#
loop_
_entity.id
_entity.type
_entity.pdbx_description
1 polymer ?
#
loop_
_entity_poly.entity_id
_entity_poly.type
_entity_poly.pdbx_seq_one_letter_code
_entity_poly.pdbx_strand_id
1 'polypeptide(L)'
;MNTFWAVHIPRFVIVYFILANLVAIILFPGGNHLDSTQVGYDFTRNFFSELGFYKTFSDDINFLSAFFFNSAMFLFVAQGFGFLFMPFFFKENKKAYIFAWLGAICIFLSTIFYEMVGLTPGYLYFNSHLFDVFTAFRLTLPGVLFLMLAFYFSKASNIYTIGAFLLLASVVAYIIFM
;
A
#
# COMPACT_ATOMS: atom_id res chain seq x y z
N MET A 1 8.65 -10.10 23.08
CA MET A 1 8.30 -9.22 21.92
C MET A 1 7.48 -10.03 20.95
N ASN A 2 6.39 -9.54 20.48
CA ASN A 2 5.50 -10.31 19.62
C ASN A 2 5.96 -10.26 18.16
N THR A 3 6.90 -11.15 17.79
CA THR A 3 7.44 -11.30 16.42
C THR A 3 6.35 -11.64 15.40
N PHE A 4 5.23 -12.21 15.87
CA PHE A 4 4.08 -12.49 15.00
C PHE A 4 3.58 -11.23 14.30
N TRP A 5 3.30 -10.17 15.06
CA TRP A 5 2.80 -8.90 14.50
C TRP A 5 3.83 -8.15 13.66
N ALA A 6 5.08 -8.09 14.12
CA ALA A 6 6.12 -7.29 13.46
C ALA A 6 6.75 -7.96 12.23
N VAL A 7 6.63 -9.29 12.09
CA VAL A 7 7.33 -10.04 11.04
C VAL A 7 6.38 -10.91 10.22
N HIS A 8 5.56 -11.74 10.88
CA HIS A 8 4.74 -12.71 10.15
C HIS A 8 3.53 -12.05 9.47
N ILE A 9 2.85 -11.10 10.14
CA ILE A 9 1.73 -10.39 9.55
C ILE A 9 2.14 -9.58 8.32
N PRO A 10 3.19 -8.72 8.33
CA PRO A 10 3.63 -8.02 7.13
C PRO A 10 3.99 -8.96 5.97
N ARG A 11 4.67 -10.07 6.25
CA ARG A 11 5.00 -11.06 5.21
C ARG A 11 3.76 -11.69 4.60
N PHE A 12 2.81 -12.08 5.44
CA PHE A 12 1.53 -12.64 4.96
C PHE A 12 0.79 -11.62 4.10
N VAL A 13 0.66 -10.38 4.57
CA VAL A 13 -0.07 -9.32 3.86
C VAL A 13 0.56 -9.04 2.49
N ILE A 14 1.90 -8.98 2.41
CA ILE A 14 2.59 -8.75 1.13
C ILE A 14 2.33 -9.89 0.15
N VAL A 15 2.45 -11.14 0.59
CA VAL A 15 2.18 -12.30 -0.28
C VAL A 15 0.73 -12.33 -0.73
N TYR A 16 -0.20 -12.11 0.21
CA TYR A 16 -1.63 -12.04 -0.11
C TYR A 16 -1.93 -10.90 -1.08
N PHE A 17 -1.37 -9.70 -0.85
CA PHE A 17 -1.54 -8.53 -1.72
C PHE A 17 -1.13 -8.85 -3.17
N ILE A 18 0.05 -9.45 -3.36
CA ILE A 18 0.52 -9.80 -4.70
C ILE A 18 -0.43 -10.81 -5.36
N LEU A 19 -0.77 -11.89 -4.66
CA LEU A 19 -1.62 -12.95 -5.22
C LEU A 19 -3.04 -12.46 -5.50
N ALA A 20 -3.64 -11.73 -4.56
CA ALA A 20 -5.00 -11.20 -4.72
C ALA A 20 -5.09 -10.21 -5.89
N ASN A 21 -4.09 -9.32 -6.05
CA ASN A 21 -4.08 -8.39 -7.18
C ASN A 21 -3.80 -9.06 -8.52
N LEU A 22 -2.97 -10.11 -8.58
CA LEU A 22 -2.83 -10.92 -9.79
C LEU A 22 -4.17 -11.55 -10.19
N VAL A 23 -4.91 -12.10 -9.23
CA VAL A 23 -6.24 -12.66 -9.48
C VAL A 23 -7.22 -11.56 -9.90
N ALA A 24 -7.19 -10.39 -9.24
CA ALA A 24 -8.03 -9.25 -9.60
C ALA A 24 -7.80 -8.79 -11.05
N ILE A 25 -6.53 -8.68 -11.48
CA ILE A 25 -6.16 -8.34 -12.86
C ILE A 25 -6.70 -9.35 -13.87
N ILE A 26 -6.57 -10.66 -13.59
CA ILE A 26 -7.06 -11.72 -14.47
C ILE A 26 -8.59 -11.71 -14.59
N LEU A 27 -9.28 -11.35 -13.50
CA LEU A 27 -10.74 -11.35 -13.44
C LEU A 27 -11.37 -10.01 -13.84
N PHE A 28 -10.56 -8.97 -14.11
CA PHE A 28 -11.08 -7.67 -14.50
C PHE A 28 -11.74 -7.72 -15.88
N PRO A 29 -13.03 -7.36 -16.01
CA PRO A 29 -13.75 -7.53 -17.29
C PRO A 29 -13.25 -6.58 -18.38
N GLY A 30 -12.89 -5.35 -18.03
CA GLY A 30 -12.38 -4.36 -18.97
C GLY A 30 -12.97 -2.97 -18.77
N GLY A 31 -12.71 -2.10 -19.75
CA GLY A 31 -13.08 -0.70 -19.73
C GLY A 31 -12.14 0.17 -18.89
N ASN A 32 -11.81 1.34 -19.41
CA ASN A 32 -11.13 2.41 -18.69
C ASN A 32 -11.74 3.75 -19.09
N HIS A 33 -11.29 4.84 -18.44
CA HIS A 33 -11.80 6.19 -18.67
C HIS A 33 -11.56 6.75 -20.10
N LEU A 34 -10.66 6.14 -20.88
CA LEU A 34 -10.37 6.52 -22.27
C LEU A 34 -11.10 5.63 -23.28
N ASP A 35 -11.34 4.36 -22.93
CA ASP A 35 -11.93 3.35 -23.83
C ASP A 35 -12.77 2.37 -23.03
N SER A 36 -14.09 2.55 -23.08
CA SER A 36 -15.03 1.65 -22.41
C SER A 36 -15.17 0.28 -23.09
N THR A 37 -14.64 0.11 -24.31
CA THR A 37 -14.74 -1.15 -25.06
C THR A 37 -13.52 -2.07 -24.87
N GLN A 38 -12.49 -1.57 -24.18
CA GLN A 38 -11.30 -2.36 -23.86
C GLN A 38 -11.67 -3.64 -23.08
N VAL A 39 -11.02 -4.77 -23.43
CA VAL A 39 -11.22 -6.06 -22.76
C VAL A 39 -10.06 -6.32 -21.79
N GLY A 40 -10.38 -6.69 -20.56
CA GLY A 40 -9.40 -7.00 -19.53
C GLY A 40 -8.67 -5.77 -18.97
N TYR A 41 -7.64 -5.98 -18.15
CA TYR A 41 -6.88 -4.92 -17.51
C TYR A 41 -5.68 -4.49 -18.37
N ASP A 42 -5.56 -3.20 -18.67
CA ASP A 42 -4.42 -2.61 -19.39
C ASP A 42 -3.56 -1.77 -18.44
N PHE A 43 -2.34 -2.24 -18.17
CA PHE A 43 -1.40 -1.56 -17.27
C PHE A 43 -1.00 -0.14 -17.70
N THR A 44 -1.24 0.23 -18.95
CA THR A 44 -0.89 1.54 -19.48
C THR A 44 -2.05 2.54 -19.45
N ARG A 45 -3.27 2.07 -19.21
CA ARG A 45 -4.50 2.88 -19.33
C ARG A 45 -5.42 2.79 -18.13
N ASN A 46 -5.42 1.65 -17.41
CA ASN A 46 -6.22 1.51 -16.21
C ASN A 46 -5.47 2.02 -14.98
N PHE A 47 -6.14 2.76 -14.11
CA PHE A 47 -5.64 2.99 -12.76
C PHE A 47 -5.75 1.71 -11.94
N PHE A 48 -4.76 1.48 -11.08
CA PHE A 48 -4.72 0.28 -10.24
C PHE A 48 -5.96 0.13 -9.34
N SER A 49 -6.50 1.26 -8.85
CA SER A 49 -7.70 1.28 -8.02
C SER A 49 -8.99 0.92 -8.77
N GLU A 50 -8.98 0.91 -10.12
CA GLU A 50 -10.14 0.47 -10.91
C GLU A 50 -10.44 -1.02 -10.73
N LEU A 51 -9.43 -1.82 -10.34
CA LEU A 51 -9.64 -3.22 -9.95
C LEU A 51 -10.67 -3.35 -8.81
N GLY A 52 -10.72 -2.34 -7.92
CA GLY A 52 -11.65 -2.28 -6.79
C GLY A 52 -13.04 -1.73 -7.11
N PHE A 53 -13.30 -1.29 -8.33
CA PHE A 53 -14.61 -0.78 -8.71
C PHE A 53 -15.61 -1.93 -8.86
N TYR A 54 -16.78 -1.79 -8.24
CA TYR A 54 -17.85 -2.78 -8.41
C TYR A 54 -18.42 -2.80 -9.85
N LYS A 55 -18.41 -1.64 -10.50
CA LYS A 55 -18.82 -1.45 -11.89
C LYS A 55 -17.70 -0.77 -12.66
N THR A 56 -17.31 -1.34 -13.79
CA THR A 56 -16.25 -0.79 -14.63
C THR A 56 -16.76 0.31 -15.56
N PHE A 57 -15.87 0.94 -16.31
CA PHE A 57 -16.24 1.92 -17.34
C PHE A 57 -16.93 1.30 -18.57
N SER A 58 -16.87 -0.03 -18.75
CA SER A 58 -17.70 -0.76 -19.71
C SER A 58 -19.14 -1.04 -19.20
N ASP A 59 -19.46 -0.59 -17.99
CA ASP A 59 -20.71 -0.86 -17.28
C ASP A 59 -20.88 -2.31 -16.81
N ASP A 60 -19.83 -3.13 -16.95
CA ASP A 60 -19.82 -4.53 -16.50
C ASP A 60 -19.67 -4.64 -14.99
N ILE A 61 -20.31 -5.68 -14.42
CA ILE A 61 -20.16 -6.01 -13.01
C ILE A 61 -18.78 -6.63 -12.77
N ASN A 62 -18.00 -6.01 -11.89
CA ASN A 62 -16.63 -6.40 -11.55
C ASN A 62 -16.52 -6.95 -10.12
N PHE A 63 -17.48 -7.78 -9.70
CA PHE A 63 -17.55 -8.24 -8.31
C PHE A 63 -16.29 -9.00 -7.85
N LEU A 64 -15.79 -9.95 -8.64
CA LEU A 64 -14.68 -10.82 -8.23
C LEU A 64 -13.35 -10.06 -8.18
N SER A 65 -13.02 -9.27 -9.18
CA SER A 65 -11.82 -8.44 -9.16
C SER A 65 -11.87 -7.46 -7.99
N ALA A 66 -13.00 -6.76 -7.79
CA ALA A 66 -13.20 -5.84 -6.68
C ALA A 66 -13.08 -6.53 -5.31
N PHE A 67 -13.59 -7.76 -5.17
CA PHE A 67 -13.46 -8.52 -3.93
C PHE A 67 -11.99 -8.80 -3.59
N PHE A 68 -11.20 -9.30 -4.54
CA PHE A 68 -9.79 -9.59 -4.31
C PHE A 68 -8.96 -8.34 -4.05
N PHE A 69 -9.15 -7.27 -4.84
CA PHE A 69 -8.48 -6.00 -4.63
C PHE A 69 -8.81 -5.39 -3.27
N ASN A 70 -10.09 -5.22 -2.96
CA ASN A 70 -10.52 -4.55 -1.72
C ASN A 70 -10.14 -5.37 -0.47
N SER A 71 -10.18 -6.72 -0.55
CA SER A 71 -9.70 -7.56 0.55
C SER A 71 -8.19 -7.40 0.79
N ALA A 72 -7.40 -7.20 -0.25
CA ALA A 72 -5.97 -6.92 -0.14
C ALA A 72 -5.72 -5.54 0.49
N MET A 73 -6.49 -4.52 0.10
CA MET A 73 -6.41 -3.18 0.68
C MET A 73 -6.80 -3.20 2.17
N PHE A 74 -7.85 -3.92 2.55
CA PHE A 74 -8.27 -4.08 3.94
C PHE A 74 -7.17 -4.65 4.85
N LEU A 75 -6.39 -5.61 4.34
CA LEU A 75 -5.28 -6.19 5.10
C LEU A 75 -4.10 -5.24 5.34
N PHE A 76 -4.00 -4.12 4.63
CA PHE A 76 -2.97 -3.11 4.94
C PHE A 76 -3.09 -2.55 6.34
N VAL A 77 -4.29 -2.43 6.90
CA VAL A 77 -4.46 -1.98 8.30
C VAL A 77 -3.79 -2.96 9.26
N ALA A 78 -3.96 -4.27 9.04
CA ALA A 78 -3.26 -5.29 9.85
C ALA A 78 -1.74 -5.18 9.70
N GLN A 79 -1.24 -4.89 8.50
CA GLN A 79 0.19 -4.62 8.26
C GLN A 79 0.63 -3.36 9.01
N GLY A 80 -0.12 -2.26 8.90
CA GLY A 80 0.17 -1.00 9.60
C GLY A 80 0.24 -1.19 11.11
N PHE A 81 -0.71 -1.94 11.67
CA PHE A 81 -0.69 -2.33 13.08
C PHE A 81 0.58 -3.13 13.43
N GLY A 82 1.01 -4.04 12.55
CA GLY A 82 2.26 -4.78 12.69
C GLY A 82 3.50 -3.86 12.78
N PHE A 83 3.51 -2.76 12.01
CA PHE A 83 4.61 -1.78 12.04
C PHE A 83 4.76 -1.08 13.40
N LEU A 84 3.70 -0.93 14.20
CA LEU A 84 3.79 -0.36 15.56
C LEU A 84 4.64 -1.22 16.52
N PHE A 85 4.91 -2.47 16.17
CA PHE A 85 5.82 -3.33 16.94
C PHE A 85 7.27 -3.26 16.46
N MET A 86 7.55 -2.67 15.29
CA MET A 86 8.93 -2.54 14.78
C MET A 86 9.87 -1.73 15.68
N PRO A 87 9.45 -0.61 16.32
CA PRO A 87 10.36 0.18 17.14
C PRO A 87 11.03 -0.65 18.25
N PHE A 88 10.39 -1.69 18.74
CA PHE A 88 10.94 -2.53 19.79
C PHE A 88 12.22 -3.30 19.39
N PHE A 89 12.53 -3.40 18.10
CA PHE A 89 13.78 -3.97 17.60
C PHE A 89 14.97 -2.99 17.69
N PHE A 90 14.71 -1.69 17.90
CA PHE A 90 15.70 -0.62 17.84
C PHE A 90 16.04 -0.02 19.22
N LYS A 91 15.61 -0.66 20.32
CA LYS A 91 15.78 -0.13 21.70
C LYS A 91 17.23 0.14 22.12
N GLU A 92 18.19 -0.53 21.52
CA GLU A 92 19.62 -0.38 21.85
C GLU A 92 20.20 0.96 21.39
N ASN A 93 19.58 1.63 20.41
CA ASN A 93 20.00 2.93 19.90
C ASN A 93 18.86 3.94 19.97
N LYS A 94 19.02 4.97 20.81
CA LYS A 94 17.98 5.98 21.03
C LYS A 94 17.52 6.69 19.74
N LYS A 95 18.46 7.01 18.83
CA LYS A 95 18.13 7.65 17.54
C LYS A 95 17.31 6.71 16.67
N ALA A 96 17.78 5.47 16.49
CA ALA A 96 17.05 4.45 15.72
C ALA A 96 15.66 4.19 16.29
N TYR A 97 15.53 4.14 17.62
CA TYR A 97 14.25 3.92 18.31
C TYR A 97 13.24 5.07 18.03
N ILE A 98 13.70 6.34 18.09
CA ILE A 98 12.84 7.50 17.80
C ILE A 98 12.40 7.47 16.34
N PHE A 99 13.33 7.30 15.40
CA PHE A 99 12.99 7.22 13.97
C PHE A 99 12.07 6.04 13.65
N ALA A 100 12.26 4.89 14.30
CA ALA A 100 11.38 3.75 14.13
C ALA A 100 9.94 4.04 14.59
N TRP A 101 9.75 4.79 15.68
CA TRP A 101 8.41 5.22 16.11
C TRP A 101 7.78 6.20 15.13
N LEU A 102 8.52 7.22 14.69
CA LEU A 102 8.02 8.19 13.70
C LEU A 102 7.61 7.47 12.41
N GLY A 103 8.45 6.56 11.92
CA GLY A 103 8.16 5.75 10.75
C GLY A 103 6.94 4.84 10.93
N ALA A 104 6.87 4.12 12.05
CA ALA A 104 5.77 3.21 12.34
C ALA A 104 4.42 3.94 12.42
N ILE A 105 4.36 5.11 13.05
CA ILE A 105 3.13 5.92 13.14
C ILE A 105 2.71 6.41 11.76
N CYS A 106 3.64 6.96 10.97
CA CYS A 106 3.34 7.42 9.60
C CYS A 106 2.82 6.27 8.72
N ILE A 107 3.48 5.10 8.76
CA ILE A 107 3.03 3.92 7.99
C ILE A 107 1.67 3.43 8.49
N PHE A 108 1.44 3.35 9.80
CA PHE A 108 0.14 2.95 10.33
C PHE A 108 -1.00 3.87 9.84
N LEU A 109 -0.81 5.19 9.93
CA LEU A 109 -1.78 6.16 9.43
C LEU A 109 -1.97 6.04 7.90
N SER A 110 -0.88 5.84 7.15
CA SER A 110 -0.93 5.63 5.71
C SER A 110 -1.79 4.41 5.33
N THR A 111 -1.67 3.31 6.08
CA THR A 111 -2.44 2.08 5.79
C THR A 111 -3.94 2.26 5.98
N ILE A 112 -4.38 3.14 6.89
CA ILE A 112 -5.79 3.49 7.04
C ILE A 112 -6.31 4.19 5.76
N PHE A 113 -5.54 5.12 5.19
CA PHE A 113 -5.94 5.78 3.96
C PHE A 113 -5.88 4.84 2.73
N TYR A 114 -4.95 3.88 2.69
CA TYR A 114 -4.97 2.84 1.66
C TYR A 114 -6.24 1.97 1.75
N GLU A 115 -6.71 1.64 2.95
CA GLU A 115 -7.99 0.95 3.11
C GLU A 115 -9.16 1.79 2.60
N MET A 116 -9.16 3.10 2.93
CA MET A 116 -10.21 4.03 2.46
C MET A 116 -10.28 4.10 0.93
N VAL A 117 -9.16 3.94 0.20
CA VAL A 117 -9.16 3.84 -1.27
C VAL A 117 -10.06 2.70 -1.76
N GLY A 118 -10.06 1.54 -1.08
CA GLY A 118 -10.96 0.43 -1.38
C GLY A 118 -12.43 0.71 -1.03
N LEU A 119 -12.68 1.54 -0.01
CA LEU A 119 -14.02 1.88 0.46
C LEU A 119 -14.65 3.09 -0.27
N THR A 120 -13.84 3.91 -0.95
CA THR A 120 -14.27 5.10 -1.69
C THR A 120 -13.99 4.92 -3.20
N PRO A 121 -14.73 4.05 -3.91
CA PRO A 121 -14.49 3.82 -5.32
C PRO A 121 -14.59 5.10 -6.13
N GLY A 122 -13.58 5.36 -6.98
CA GLY A 122 -13.40 6.64 -7.67
C GLY A 122 -14.55 7.02 -8.61
N TYR A 123 -15.28 6.04 -9.15
CA TYR A 123 -16.45 6.32 -10.00
C TYR A 123 -17.68 6.87 -9.23
N LEU A 124 -17.76 6.67 -7.90
CA LEU A 124 -18.82 7.20 -7.04
C LEU A 124 -18.34 8.40 -6.20
N TYR A 125 -17.10 8.35 -5.70
CA TYR A 125 -16.56 9.28 -4.71
C TYR A 125 -15.21 9.86 -5.14
N PHE A 126 -15.11 10.39 -6.35
CA PHE A 126 -13.86 10.79 -7.00
C PHE A 126 -12.97 11.67 -6.10
N ASN A 127 -13.50 12.74 -5.53
CA ASN A 127 -12.74 13.67 -4.69
C ASN A 127 -12.24 13.00 -3.39
N SER A 128 -13.07 12.19 -2.74
CA SER A 128 -12.69 11.44 -1.54
C SER A 128 -11.63 10.40 -1.87
N HIS A 129 -11.79 9.67 -2.97
CA HIS A 129 -10.83 8.70 -3.46
C HIS A 129 -9.45 9.32 -3.71
N LEU A 130 -9.39 10.45 -4.43
CA LEU A 130 -8.13 11.17 -4.66
C LEU A 130 -7.51 11.67 -3.35
N PHE A 131 -8.32 12.22 -2.43
CA PHE A 131 -7.83 12.63 -1.12
C PHE A 131 -7.19 11.47 -0.37
N ASP A 132 -7.83 10.30 -0.34
CA ASP A 132 -7.34 9.10 0.33
C ASP A 132 -6.04 8.61 -0.30
N VAL A 133 -5.98 8.50 -1.64
CA VAL A 133 -4.78 8.10 -2.38
C VAL A 133 -3.61 9.05 -2.07
N PHE A 134 -3.79 10.37 -2.25
CA PHE A 134 -2.71 11.32 -2.01
C PHE A 134 -2.28 11.36 -0.55
N THR A 135 -3.20 11.21 0.40
CA THR A 135 -2.88 11.21 1.83
C THR A 135 -2.11 9.96 2.20
N ALA A 136 -2.50 8.79 1.66
CA ALA A 136 -1.76 7.55 1.86
C ALA A 136 -0.29 7.69 1.42
N PHE A 137 -0.03 8.19 0.20
CA PHE A 137 1.33 8.37 -0.29
C PHE A 137 2.11 9.44 0.47
N ARG A 138 1.48 10.58 0.81
CA ARG A 138 2.11 11.65 1.62
C ARG A 138 2.55 11.17 2.99
N LEU A 139 1.85 10.21 3.59
CA LEU A 139 2.24 9.59 4.87
C LEU A 139 3.26 8.46 4.67
N THR A 140 3.19 7.72 3.58
CA THR A 140 4.16 6.66 3.24
C THR A 140 5.57 7.23 3.09
N LEU A 141 5.73 8.36 2.40
CA LEU A 141 7.04 8.98 2.16
C LEU A 141 7.84 9.22 3.44
N PRO A 142 7.36 10.04 4.40
CA PRO A 142 8.08 10.25 5.66
C PRO A 142 8.17 8.95 6.47
N GLY A 143 7.16 8.07 6.39
CA GLY A 143 7.17 6.78 7.06
C GLY A 143 8.36 5.92 6.65
N VAL A 144 8.56 5.73 5.36
CA VAL A 144 9.68 4.94 4.81
C VAL A 144 11.01 5.65 5.05
N LEU A 145 11.08 6.99 4.91
CA LEU A 145 12.27 7.77 5.21
C LEU A 145 12.72 7.57 6.67
N PHE A 146 11.80 7.68 7.62
CA PHE A 146 12.12 7.48 9.03
C PHE A 146 12.54 6.03 9.34
N LEU A 147 11.92 5.03 8.72
CA LEU A 147 12.34 3.64 8.87
C LEU A 147 13.74 3.42 8.28
N MET A 148 14.04 4.00 7.13
CA MET A 148 15.38 3.97 6.54
C MET A 148 16.43 4.56 7.51
N LEU A 149 16.14 5.72 8.12
CA LEU A 149 17.00 6.33 9.14
C LEU A 149 17.12 5.44 10.39
N ALA A 150 16.04 4.77 10.80
CA ALA A 150 16.09 3.82 11.92
C ALA A 150 17.05 2.66 11.63
N PHE A 151 17.00 2.07 10.44
CA PHE A 151 17.94 1.03 10.02
C PHE A 151 19.38 1.56 9.94
N TYR A 152 19.58 2.73 9.35
CA TYR A 152 20.89 3.36 9.22
C TYR A 152 21.58 3.60 10.57
N PHE A 153 20.84 4.08 11.59
CA PHE A 153 21.39 4.30 12.93
C PHE A 153 21.45 3.04 13.80
N SER A 154 20.90 1.92 13.34
CA SER A 154 20.91 0.66 14.08
C SER A 154 22.13 -0.20 13.74
N LYS A 155 22.30 -1.31 14.47
CA LYS A 155 23.26 -2.37 14.13
C LYS A 155 22.71 -3.38 13.12
N ALA A 156 21.55 -3.10 12.51
CA ALA A 156 20.97 -3.98 11.51
C ALA A 156 21.83 -4.04 10.24
N SER A 157 21.69 -5.11 9.48
CA SER A 157 22.39 -5.25 8.20
C SER A 157 22.04 -4.11 7.25
N ASN A 158 23.03 -3.57 6.53
CA ASN A 158 22.86 -2.53 5.52
C ASN A 158 21.80 -2.88 4.44
N ILE A 159 21.54 -4.17 4.23
CA ILE A 159 20.52 -4.63 3.28
C ILE A 159 19.14 -4.05 3.60
N TYR A 160 18.79 -3.85 4.88
CA TYR A 160 17.51 -3.24 5.27
C TYR A 160 17.47 -1.75 4.94
N THR A 161 18.58 -1.04 5.13
CA THR A 161 18.70 0.38 4.74
C THR A 161 18.60 0.54 3.23
N ILE A 162 19.28 -0.32 2.46
CA ILE A 162 19.21 -0.34 0.99
C ILE A 162 17.80 -0.67 0.54
N GLY A 163 17.15 -1.69 1.11
CA GLY A 163 15.77 -2.05 0.80
C GLY A 163 14.79 -0.91 1.06
N ALA A 164 14.92 -0.21 2.20
CA ALA A 164 14.10 0.95 2.52
C ALA A 164 14.36 2.14 1.55
N PHE A 165 15.61 2.34 1.13
CA PHE A 165 15.96 3.35 0.11
C PHE A 165 15.32 3.02 -1.24
N LEU A 166 15.39 1.77 -1.69
CA LEU A 166 14.76 1.34 -2.96
C LEU A 166 13.22 1.49 -2.90
N LEU A 167 12.61 1.17 -1.76
CA LEU A 167 11.17 1.40 -1.56
C LEU A 167 10.84 2.90 -1.60
N LEU A 168 11.63 3.74 -0.92
CA LEU A 168 11.45 5.19 -0.96
C LEU A 168 11.54 5.73 -2.39
N ALA A 169 12.55 5.30 -3.15
CA ALA A 169 12.75 5.69 -4.53
C ALA A 169 11.57 5.26 -5.43
N SER A 170 11.03 4.04 -5.23
CA SER A 170 9.86 3.56 -5.99
C SER A 170 8.60 4.36 -5.66
N VAL A 171 8.37 4.71 -4.40
CA VAL A 171 7.22 5.55 -4.00
C VAL A 171 7.33 6.95 -4.60
N VAL A 172 8.52 7.56 -4.57
CA VAL A 172 8.77 8.87 -5.21
C VAL A 172 8.55 8.78 -6.71
N ALA A 173 9.10 7.77 -7.38
CA ALA A 173 8.90 7.56 -8.81
C ALA A 173 7.40 7.42 -9.14
N TYR A 174 6.68 6.62 -8.40
CA TYR A 174 5.23 6.45 -8.60
C TYR A 174 4.47 7.79 -8.49
N ILE A 175 4.79 8.62 -7.49
CA ILE A 175 4.13 9.93 -7.31
C ILE A 175 4.45 10.90 -8.44
N ILE A 176 5.65 10.83 -9.03
CA ILE A 176 6.05 11.70 -10.16
C ILE A 176 5.32 11.30 -11.45
N PHE A 177 5.07 10.00 -11.65
CA PHE A 177 4.44 9.48 -12.86
C PHE A 177 2.91 9.31 -12.74
N MET A 178 2.32 9.50 -11.57
CA MET A 178 0.89 9.50 -11.30
C MET A 178 0.24 10.85 -11.68
#